data_51ee4aa0b5e63cb0acd770d2a75ff802
#
_entry.id   51ee4aa0b5e63cb0acd770d2a75ff802
#
_cell.length_a   1.000
_cell.length_b   1.000
_cell.length_c   1.000
_cell.angle_alpha   90.00
_cell.angle_beta   90.00
_cell.angle_gamma   90.00
#
_symmetry.space_group_name_H-M   'P 1'
#
loop_
_entity.id
_entity.type
_entity.pdbx_description
1 polymer ?
#
loop_
_entity_poly.entity_id
_entity_poly.type
_entity_poly.pdbx_seq_one_letter_code
_entity_poly.pdbx_strand_id
1 'polypeptide(L)' 'MYEKFAALLEQTNKSAYRVAADTGINASVFSDWKSGKSKPKVDKLKILADYFGVTIEYFISDGEGV' A
#
# COMPACT_ATOMS: atom_id res chain seq x y z
N MET A 1 6.34 -2.67 6.29
CA MET A 1 5.44 -1.73 5.63
C MET A 1 4.68 -2.34 4.48
N TYR A 2 5.36 -3.01 3.57
CA TYR A 2 4.66 -3.66 2.47
C TYR A 2 3.68 -4.73 2.95
N GLU A 3 4.00 -5.39 4.06
CA GLU A 3 3.13 -6.44 4.60
C GLU A 3 1.74 -5.93 4.91
N LYS A 4 1.63 -4.68 5.33
CA LYS A 4 0.33 -4.08 5.61
C LYS A 4 -0.48 -3.94 4.32
N PHE A 5 0.18 -3.52 3.25
CA PHE A 5 -0.47 -3.41 1.97
C PHE A 5 -0.89 -4.79 1.45
N ALA A 6 -0.01 -5.76 1.58
CA ALA A 6 -0.33 -7.12 1.14
C ALA A 6 -1.53 -7.70 1.90
N ALA A 7 -1.61 -7.40 3.20
CA ALA A 7 -2.75 -7.86 4.00
C ALA A 7 -4.06 -7.24 3.50
N LEU A 8 -4.02 -5.97 3.13
CA LEU A 8 -5.20 -5.31 2.59
C LEU A 8 -5.62 -5.90 1.25
N LEU A 9 -4.65 -6.24 0.41
CA LEU A 9 -4.97 -6.89 -0.85
C LEU A 9 -5.72 -8.20 -0.62
N GLU A 10 -5.23 -8.97 0.34
CA GLU A 10 -5.85 -10.25 0.65
C GLU A 10 -7.24 -10.07 1.24
N GLN A 11 -7.38 -9.13 2.18
CA GLN A 11 -8.65 -8.87 2.83
C GLN A 11 -9.71 -8.38 1.84
N THR A 12 -9.31 -7.62 0.84
CA THR A 12 -10.24 -7.06 -0.13
C THR A 12 -10.32 -7.90 -1.39
N ASN A 13 -9.55 -8.97 -1.47
CA ASN A 13 -9.51 -9.86 -2.63
C ASN A 13 -9.15 -9.09 -3.90
N LYS A 14 -8.18 -8.20 -3.79
CA LYS A 14 -7.70 -7.40 -4.92
C LYS A 14 -6.24 -7.68 -5.16
N SER A 15 -5.82 -7.49 -6.41
CA SER A 15 -4.40 -7.57 -6.76
C SER A 15 -3.79 -6.17 -6.74
N ALA A 16 -2.47 -6.11 -6.66
CA ALA A 16 -1.77 -4.83 -6.77
C ALA A 16 -2.06 -4.17 -8.11
N TYR A 17 -2.19 -4.98 -9.15
CA TYR A 17 -2.52 -4.47 -10.47
C TYR A 17 -3.88 -3.76 -10.46
N ARG A 18 -4.87 -4.35 -9.81
CA ARG A 18 -6.20 -3.76 -9.71
C ARG A 18 -6.15 -2.44 -8.95
N VAL A 19 -5.40 -2.41 -7.84
CA VAL A 19 -5.27 -1.20 -7.05
C VAL A 19 -4.59 -0.11 -7.88
N ALA A 20 -3.56 -0.47 -8.65
CA ALA A 20 -2.89 0.48 -9.52
C ALA A 20 -3.87 1.07 -10.53
N ALA A 21 -4.70 0.24 -11.14
CA ALA A 21 -5.69 0.69 -12.11
C ALA A 21 -6.72 1.63 -11.45
N ASP A 22 -7.17 1.28 -10.25
CA ASP A 22 -8.20 2.06 -9.58
C ASP A 22 -7.69 3.40 -9.06
N THR A 23 -6.43 3.46 -8.63
CA THR A 23 -5.88 4.66 -8.01
C THR A 23 -5.09 5.53 -8.98
N GLY A 24 -4.71 4.97 -10.13
CA GLY A 24 -3.86 5.69 -11.06
C GLY A 24 -2.39 5.65 -10.69
N ILE A 25 -2.03 4.91 -9.64
CA ILE A 25 -0.64 4.77 -9.25
C ILE A 25 0.02 3.75 -10.18
N ASN A 26 1.23 4.05 -10.63
CA ASN A 26 1.93 3.14 -11.52
C ASN A 26 2.21 1.82 -10.80
N ALA A 27 1.94 0.72 -11.48
CA ALA A 27 2.13 -0.60 -10.87
C ALA A 27 3.57 -0.86 -10.45
N SER A 28 4.54 -0.20 -11.08
CA SER A 28 5.95 -0.38 -10.72
C SER A 28 6.23 0.10 -9.29
N VAL A 29 5.41 1.03 -8.78
CA VAL A 29 5.56 1.49 -7.40
C VAL A 29 5.36 0.33 -6.44
N PHE A 30 4.36 -0.48 -6.68
CA PHE A 30 4.08 -1.62 -5.82
C PHE A 30 5.12 -2.72 -5.98
N SER A 31 5.60 -2.93 -7.19
CA SER A 31 6.63 -3.91 -7.46
C SER A 31 7.94 -3.55 -6.74
N ASP A 32 8.32 -2.28 -6.81
CA ASP A 32 9.52 -1.81 -6.14
C ASP A 32 9.36 -1.88 -4.62
N TRP A 33 8.16 -1.61 -4.13
CA TRP A 33 7.88 -1.68 -2.70
C TRP A 33 8.03 -3.12 -2.22
N LYS A 34 7.46 -4.06 -2.97
CA LYS A 34 7.52 -5.48 -2.60
C LYS A 34 8.95 -5.98 -2.56
N SER A 35 9.77 -5.56 -3.51
CA SER A 35 11.16 -6.01 -3.58
C SER A 35 12.08 -5.28 -2.62
N GLY A 36 11.60 -4.22 -1.98
CA GLY A 36 12.41 -3.43 -1.07
C GLY A 36 13.25 -2.38 -1.78
N LYS A 37 13.05 -2.20 -3.07
CA LYS A 37 13.83 -1.26 -3.85
C LYS A 37 13.49 0.18 -3.48
N SER A 38 12.22 0.47 -3.27
CA SER A 38 11.80 1.80 -2.85
C SER A 38 10.45 1.71 -2.17
N LYS A 39 10.10 2.77 -1.45
CA LYS A 39 8.81 2.87 -0.77
C LYS A 39 8.00 4.00 -1.38
N PRO A 40 6.66 3.87 -1.39
CA PRO A 40 5.84 5.00 -1.83
C PRO A 40 5.97 6.16 -0.85
N LYS A 41 5.90 7.36 -1.38
CA LYS A 41 5.95 8.55 -0.56
C LYS A 41 4.59 8.81 0.08
N VAL A 42 4.56 9.81 0.98
CA VAL A 42 3.35 10.09 1.75
C VAL A 42 2.15 10.36 0.86
N ASP A 43 2.34 11.06 -0.25
CA ASP A 43 1.22 11.36 -1.15
C ASP A 43 0.60 10.09 -1.70
N LYS A 44 1.41 9.09 -2.04
CA LYS A 44 0.89 7.82 -2.52
C LYS A 44 0.24 7.03 -1.39
N LEU A 45 0.84 7.07 -0.20
CA LEU A 45 0.27 6.39 0.95
C LEU A 45 -1.09 6.97 1.30
N LYS A 46 -1.26 8.28 1.14
CA LYS A 46 -2.55 8.91 1.42
C LYS A 46 -3.61 8.40 0.44
N ILE A 47 -3.26 8.28 -0.83
CA ILE A 47 -4.18 7.77 -1.82
C ILE A 47 -4.59 6.34 -1.46
N LEU A 48 -3.62 5.51 -1.08
CA LEU A 48 -3.90 4.13 -0.71
C LEU A 48 -4.75 4.06 0.57
N ALA A 49 -4.44 4.91 1.54
CA ALA A 49 -5.20 4.95 2.78
C ALA A 49 -6.66 5.28 2.49
N ASP A 50 -6.89 6.30 1.67
CA ASP A 50 -8.25 6.69 1.30
C ASP A 50 -8.95 5.57 0.54
N TYR A 51 -8.22 4.92 -0.36
CA TYR A 51 -8.78 3.85 -1.19
C TYR A 51 -9.26 2.67 -0.33
N PHE A 52 -8.45 2.29 0.65
CA PHE A 52 -8.77 1.15 1.51
C PHE A 52 -9.57 1.52 2.74
N GLY A 53 -9.76 2.81 3.01
CA GLY A 53 -10.49 3.25 4.19
C GLY A 53 -9.70 3.07 5.48
N VAL A 54 -8.39 3.21 5.41
CA VAL A 54 -7.52 3.12 6.59
C VAL A 54 -6.73 4.42 6.71
N THR A 55 -5.95 4.53 7.77
CA THR A 55 -5.11 5.72 7.97
C THR A 55 -3.74 5.51 7.36
N ILE A 56 -3.02 6.61 7.12
CA ILE A 56 -1.63 6.53 6.67
C ILE A 56 -0.79 5.79 7.71
N GLU A 57 -1.07 6.04 8.98
CA GLU A 57 -0.36 5.39 10.08
C GLU A 57 -0.45 3.88 10.00
N TYR A 58 -1.52 3.36 9.43
CA TYR A 58 -1.67 1.93 9.27
C TYR A 58 -0.49 1.35 8.49
N PHE A 59 -0.03 2.05 7.46
CA PHE A 59 1.10 1.59 6.65
C PHE A 59 2.43 1.86 7.33
N ILE A 60 2.54 2.96 8.04
CA ILE A 60 3.80 3.40 8.62
C ILE A 60 4.10 2.67 9.91
N SER A 61 3.08 2.44 10.72
CA SER A 61 3.26 1.75 11.99
C SER A 61 3.58 0.30 11.75
N ASP A 62 4.70 -0.14 12.24
CA ASP A 62 5.11 -1.51 12.08
C ASP A 62 4.61 -2.41 13.17
N GLY A 63 3.67 -1.95 13.85
CA GLY A 63 3.08 -2.74 14.88
C GLY A 63 3.96 -2.89 16.07
N GLU A 64 4.90 -2.15 16.06
CA GLU A 64 5.66 -2.27 17.09
C GLU A 64 5.35 -1.53 18.07
N GLY A 65 5.13 -1.46 18.05
CA GLY A 65 4.81 -1.08 18.82
C GLY A 65 4.51 -1.07 19.58
N VAL A 66 4.56 -1.41 19.36
CA VAL A 66 4.29 -1.44 19.88
C VAL A 66 4.27 -1.22 20.49
#